data_5f08d9544439592864888e7a3c8a07c6
#
_entry.id   5f08d9544439592864888e7a3c8a07c6
#
_cell.length_a   1.000
_cell.length_b   1.000
_cell.length_c   1.000
_cell.angle_alpha   90.00
_cell.angle_beta   90.00
_cell.angle_gamma   90.00
#
_symmetry.space_group_name_H-M   'P 1'
#
loop_
_entity.id
_entity.type
_entity.pdbx_description
1 polymer ?
#
loop_
_entity_poly.entity_id
_entity_poly.type
_entity_poly.pdbx_seq_one_letter_code
_entity_poly.pdbx_strand_id
1 'polypeptide(L)'
;VLANSEPAPITISEQRVTDDLDRLLAVLPAVVQGALAAPAQRQGLLEVVLDLGRLPEARYQDRAMDLGSQPIDRADLREVIEQLGCFGGDNRAGIERTLHRISALRNRAGEVIGLTCRVGRAVFGTVAMVRDLLDSGESLLLLGRPGVGKTTALREIARVLADELGRRVVVIDTSNEIAGDGDIPHPAIGRARRLQVARPDLQHQVMIEAVENHMPEVIVIDEIGTEQEARAARTIAERGVQLVATAHGNALANLLRNPTLSDLVGGIQSVTLGDEEARRRGSQKAVLERAAAPTFPLAVEMHSRSRWVVHGDVAATVDRLLRGEQAQPEIREVGPDGILRVEPPSRPLPLRPRPQLVPVPLPPLPLGSRCAPPSPGGTALRIYCCGIAHRLVLQAARGQPGPVQLAEALDQADAVLAGRHQLGRQPELRRQAREGGVPIHVIKADSLPQVQRALERLLRHHNRS
;
A
#
# COMPACT_ATOMS: atom_id res chain seq x y z
N VAL A 1 -0.26 -43.29 19.69
CA VAL A 1 -0.90 -43.04 18.36
C VAL A 1 -1.99 -42.02 18.65
N LEU A 2 -1.68 -40.72 18.60
CA LEU A 2 -2.65 -39.64 18.66
C LEU A 2 -3.11 -39.37 17.22
N ALA A 3 -4.35 -39.71 16.93
CA ALA A 3 -5.00 -39.38 15.67
C ALA A 3 -5.04 -37.88 15.49
N ASN A 4 -4.35 -37.37 14.45
CA ASN A 4 -4.57 -36.03 13.95
C ASN A 4 -6.00 -35.98 13.39
N SER A 5 -6.93 -35.50 14.18
CA SER A 5 -8.23 -35.07 13.65
C SER A 5 -8.02 -33.81 12.85
N GLU A 6 -8.11 -33.86 11.54
CA GLU A 6 -8.23 -32.64 10.72
C GLU A 6 -9.40 -31.81 11.25
N PRO A 7 -9.20 -30.50 11.49
CA PRO A 7 -10.30 -29.65 11.91
C PRO A 7 -11.39 -29.67 10.84
N ALA A 8 -12.64 -29.72 11.29
CA ALA A 8 -13.81 -29.72 10.40
C ALA A 8 -13.74 -28.47 9.48
N PRO A 9 -14.11 -28.59 8.21
CA PRO A 9 -14.07 -27.47 7.26
C PRO A 9 -14.99 -26.36 7.77
N ILE A 10 -14.43 -25.15 7.93
CA ILE A 10 -15.19 -23.96 8.30
C ILE A 10 -15.96 -23.51 7.06
N THR A 11 -17.27 -23.75 7.06
CA THR A 11 -18.15 -23.25 6.01
C THR A 11 -18.52 -21.81 6.35
N ILE A 12 -18.15 -20.88 5.49
CA ILE A 12 -18.60 -19.49 5.59
C ILE A 12 -20.05 -19.47 5.12
N SER A 13 -20.99 -19.22 6.06
CA SER A 13 -22.39 -19.02 5.72
C SER A 13 -22.54 -17.86 4.74
N GLU A 14 -23.54 -17.93 3.86
CA GLU A 14 -23.82 -16.93 2.82
C GLU A 14 -23.57 -15.49 3.30
N GLN A 15 -22.80 -14.74 2.51
CA GLN A 15 -22.56 -13.32 2.79
C GLN A 15 -23.90 -12.58 2.72
N ARG A 16 -24.42 -12.18 3.88
CA ARG A 16 -25.62 -11.36 3.94
C ARG A 16 -25.27 -9.91 3.61
N VAL A 17 -25.94 -9.35 2.63
CA VAL A 17 -25.79 -7.96 2.21
C VAL A 17 -27.03 -7.17 2.61
N THR A 18 -26.85 -6.07 3.31
CA THR A 18 -27.91 -5.08 3.61
C THR A 18 -27.49 -3.74 3.06
N ASP A 19 -28.39 -3.03 2.40
CA ASP A 19 -28.07 -1.76 1.76
C ASP A 19 -28.94 -0.57 2.22
N ASP A 20 -30.01 -0.79 2.97
CA ASP A 20 -30.91 0.28 3.45
C ASP A 20 -31.32 1.29 2.34
N LEU A 21 -31.41 0.82 1.06
CA LEU A 21 -31.59 1.64 -0.13
C LEU A 21 -32.88 2.49 -0.08
N ASP A 22 -33.92 1.99 0.58
CA ASP A 22 -35.17 2.74 0.74
C ASP A 22 -34.97 4.09 1.45
N ARG A 23 -34.01 4.16 2.39
CA ARG A 23 -33.67 5.42 3.08
C ARG A 23 -32.98 6.41 2.15
N LEU A 24 -32.12 5.92 1.24
CA LEU A 24 -31.51 6.78 0.23
C LEU A 24 -32.57 7.28 -0.75
N LEU A 25 -33.43 6.39 -1.22
CA LEU A 25 -34.47 6.76 -2.17
C LEU A 25 -35.43 7.79 -1.58
N ALA A 26 -35.76 7.70 -0.31
CA ALA A 26 -36.69 8.63 0.36
C ALA A 26 -36.23 10.10 0.34
N VAL A 27 -34.92 10.36 0.28
CA VAL A 27 -34.37 11.72 0.22
C VAL A 27 -34.18 12.24 -1.21
N LEU A 28 -34.37 11.39 -2.24
CA LEU A 28 -34.19 11.78 -3.64
C LEU A 28 -35.48 12.35 -4.21
N PRO A 29 -35.44 13.14 -5.30
CA PRO A 29 -36.63 13.70 -5.96
C PRO A 29 -37.61 12.60 -6.37
N ALA A 30 -38.92 12.90 -6.33
CA ALA A 30 -39.98 11.93 -6.61
C ALA A 30 -39.86 11.24 -7.98
N VAL A 31 -39.34 11.94 -8.99
CA VAL A 31 -39.08 11.40 -10.33
C VAL A 31 -38.04 10.26 -10.26
N VAL A 32 -37.00 10.46 -9.48
CA VAL A 32 -35.93 9.45 -9.27
C VAL A 32 -36.45 8.26 -8.47
N GLN A 33 -37.23 8.53 -7.41
CA GLN A 33 -37.89 7.47 -6.62
C GLN A 33 -38.76 6.58 -7.50
N GLY A 34 -39.60 7.20 -8.35
CA GLY A 34 -40.48 6.48 -9.28
C GLY A 34 -39.71 5.65 -10.31
N ALA A 35 -38.64 6.19 -10.86
CA ALA A 35 -37.78 5.48 -11.81
C ALA A 35 -37.04 4.28 -11.18
N LEU A 36 -36.69 4.33 -9.89
CA LEU A 36 -36.05 3.27 -9.14
C LEU A 36 -37.02 2.45 -8.29
N ALA A 37 -38.33 2.52 -8.54
CA ALA A 37 -39.33 1.77 -7.78
C ALA A 37 -39.21 0.24 -7.98
N ALA A 38 -38.88 -0.20 -9.19
CA ALA A 38 -38.79 -1.63 -9.50
C ALA A 38 -37.52 -2.28 -8.92
N PRO A 39 -37.62 -3.47 -8.27
CA PRO A 39 -36.48 -4.16 -7.68
C PRO A 39 -35.31 -4.42 -8.67
N ALA A 40 -35.65 -4.71 -9.94
CA ALA A 40 -34.64 -4.95 -10.98
C ALA A 40 -33.75 -3.72 -11.27
N GLN A 41 -34.27 -2.50 -11.04
CA GLN A 41 -33.50 -1.26 -11.21
C GLN A 41 -32.63 -0.92 -9.99
N ARG A 42 -32.97 -1.45 -8.82
CA ARG A 42 -32.19 -1.29 -7.57
C ARG A 42 -31.03 -2.26 -7.49
N GLN A 43 -31.16 -3.40 -8.17
CA GLN A 43 -30.13 -4.44 -8.15
C GLN A 43 -28.85 -3.93 -8.82
N GLY A 44 -27.73 -3.95 -8.09
CA GLY A 44 -26.42 -3.52 -8.60
C GLY A 44 -26.26 -2.01 -8.73
N LEU A 45 -27.22 -1.18 -8.27
CA LEU A 45 -27.10 0.27 -8.26
C LEU A 45 -25.88 0.70 -7.43
N LEU A 46 -24.97 1.48 -8.02
CA LEU A 46 -23.76 1.97 -7.35
C LEU A 46 -23.95 3.42 -6.85
N GLU A 47 -24.49 4.28 -7.69
CA GLU A 47 -24.70 5.68 -7.35
C GLU A 47 -25.81 6.31 -8.19
N VAL A 48 -26.39 7.37 -7.66
CA VAL A 48 -27.32 8.27 -8.37
C VAL A 48 -26.64 9.63 -8.47
N VAL A 49 -26.63 10.20 -9.67
CA VAL A 49 -26.04 11.53 -9.95
C VAL A 49 -27.16 12.51 -10.30
N LEU A 50 -27.16 13.65 -9.62
CA LEU A 50 -28.09 14.76 -9.82
C LEU A 50 -27.26 16.01 -10.14
N ASP A 51 -27.15 16.38 -11.40
CA ASP A 51 -26.44 17.59 -11.85
C ASP A 51 -27.42 18.63 -12.38
N LEU A 52 -27.26 19.88 -11.96
CA LEU A 52 -28.09 20.99 -12.39
C LEU A 52 -28.10 21.12 -13.93
N GLY A 53 -29.30 21.09 -14.52
CA GLY A 53 -29.51 21.19 -15.97
C GLY A 53 -29.24 19.90 -16.74
N ARG A 54 -29.01 18.76 -16.06
CA ARG A 54 -28.88 17.43 -16.67
C ARG A 54 -29.96 16.48 -16.21
N LEU A 55 -30.20 15.40 -16.97
CA LEU A 55 -31.08 14.33 -16.54
C LEU A 55 -30.47 13.61 -15.33
N PRO A 56 -31.28 13.21 -14.34
CA PRO A 56 -30.77 12.38 -13.23
C PRO A 56 -30.34 11.02 -13.77
N GLU A 57 -29.18 10.54 -13.31
CA GLU A 57 -28.52 9.35 -13.83
C GLU A 57 -28.30 8.30 -12.73
N ALA A 58 -28.69 7.04 -12.97
CA ALA A 58 -28.31 5.89 -12.17
C ALA A 58 -27.10 5.20 -12.80
N ARG A 59 -26.07 4.91 -11.98
CA ARG A 59 -24.86 4.23 -12.41
C ARG A 59 -24.76 2.85 -11.79
N TYR A 60 -24.43 1.89 -12.63
CA TYR A 60 -24.18 0.49 -12.30
C TYR A 60 -22.75 0.12 -12.70
N GLN A 61 -22.31 -1.10 -12.42
CA GLN A 61 -20.95 -1.52 -12.73
C GLN A 61 -20.65 -1.50 -14.24
N ASP A 62 -21.64 -1.82 -15.06
CA ASP A 62 -21.52 -2.06 -16.49
C ASP A 62 -22.34 -1.07 -17.36
N ARG A 63 -23.19 -0.26 -16.74
CA ARG A 63 -24.09 0.66 -17.44
C ARG A 63 -24.43 1.91 -16.65
N ALA A 64 -24.90 2.93 -17.35
CA ALA A 64 -25.57 4.09 -16.79
C ALA A 64 -26.97 4.23 -17.43
N MET A 65 -27.91 4.82 -16.72
CA MET A 65 -29.30 4.95 -17.14
C MET A 65 -29.88 6.28 -16.67
N ASP A 66 -30.53 7.02 -17.57
CA ASP A 66 -31.28 8.21 -17.22
C ASP A 66 -32.54 7.83 -16.42
N LEU A 67 -32.81 8.56 -15.35
CA LEU A 67 -33.93 8.29 -14.41
C LEU A 67 -35.16 9.19 -14.66
N GLY A 68 -35.21 9.91 -15.76
CA GLY A 68 -36.34 10.80 -16.08
C GLY A 68 -36.18 11.45 -17.42
N SER A 69 -37.17 12.29 -17.79
CA SER A 69 -37.15 13.06 -19.03
C SER A 69 -36.95 14.56 -18.81
N GLN A 70 -36.89 15.00 -17.54
CA GLN A 70 -36.69 16.41 -17.19
C GLN A 70 -35.33 16.60 -16.52
N PRO A 71 -34.58 17.65 -16.88
CA PRO A 71 -33.34 18.00 -16.21
C PRO A 71 -33.60 18.40 -14.74
N ILE A 72 -32.65 18.08 -13.87
CA ILE A 72 -32.61 18.50 -12.47
C ILE A 72 -32.54 20.03 -12.40
N ASP A 73 -33.42 20.61 -11.60
CA ASP A 73 -33.43 22.04 -11.34
C ASP A 73 -32.89 22.41 -9.95
N ARG A 74 -32.91 23.71 -9.60
CA ARG A 74 -32.42 24.18 -8.29
C ARG A 74 -33.37 23.81 -7.14
N ALA A 75 -34.66 23.59 -7.43
CA ALA A 75 -35.62 23.19 -6.41
C ALA A 75 -35.42 21.75 -6.02
N ASP A 76 -35.20 20.86 -7.00
CA ASP A 76 -34.87 19.45 -6.77
C ASP A 76 -33.62 19.29 -5.86
N LEU A 77 -32.54 20.02 -6.20
CA LEU A 77 -31.33 19.96 -5.39
C LEU A 77 -31.53 20.50 -3.96
N ARG A 78 -32.33 21.56 -3.82
CA ARG A 78 -32.63 22.15 -2.52
C ARG A 78 -33.46 21.23 -1.65
N GLU A 79 -34.46 20.56 -2.21
CA GLU A 79 -35.27 19.57 -1.50
C GLU A 79 -34.40 18.46 -0.89
N VAL A 80 -33.50 17.91 -1.70
CA VAL A 80 -32.54 16.88 -1.20
C VAL A 80 -31.65 17.45 -0.11
N ILE A 81 -31.07 18.64 -0.28
CA ILE A 81 -30.15 19.25 0.69
C ILE A 81 -30.86 19.53 2.03
N GLU A 82 -32.10 20.01 2.00
CA GLU A 82 -32.88 20.27 3.21
C GLU A 82 -33.14 18.99 4.03
N GLN A 83 -33.32 17.86 3.37
CA GLN A 83 -33.49 16.56 4.03
C GLN A 83 -32.18 15.99 4.59
N LEU A 84 -31.04 16.31 3.97
CA LEU A 84 -29.72 15.82 4.39
C LEU A 84 -29.09 16.66 5.52
N GLY A 85 -29.47 17.93 5.64
CA GLY A 85 -28.85 18.87 6.55
C GLY A 85 -27.53 19.45 6.03
N CYS A 86 -26.53 19.61 6.93
CA CYS A 86 -25.28 20.27 6.59
C CYS A 86 -24.24 19.30 5.99
N PHE A 87 -23.53 19.76 4.95
CA PHE A 87 -22.37 19.06 4.44
C PHE A 87 -21.13 19.37 5.30
N GLY A 88 -20.32 18.37 5.56
CA GLY A 88 -19.02 18.51 6.22
C GLY A 88 -18.02 19.36 5.43
N GLY A 89 -16.85 19.61 6.02
CA GLY A 89 -15.77 20.37 5.37
C GLY A 89 -15.20 19.69 4.11
N ASP A 90 -15.45 18.41 3.94
CA ASP A 90 -15.07 17.59 2.78
C ASP A 90 -16.19 17.53 1.70
N ASN A 91 -17.24 18.34 1.84
CA ASN A 91 -18.45 18.36 0.99
C ASN A 91 -19.23 17.03 0.98
N ARG A 92 -19.23 16.29 2.08
CA ARG A 92 -19.97 15.05 2.26
C ARG A 92 -21.08 15.21 3.27
N ALA A 93 -22.15 14.46 3.07
CA ALA A 93 -23.24 14.27 4.01
C ALA A 93 -23.67 12.80 3.96
N GLY A 94 -24.24 12.30 5.05
CA GLY A 94 -24.79 10.96 5.12
C GLY A 94 -26.22 10.96 5.61
N ILE A 95 -26.83 9.79 5.58
CA ILE A 95 -28.16 9.53 6.11
C ILE A 95 -27.98 8.67 7.35
N GLU A 96 -28.59 9.07 8.46
CA GLU A 96 -28.49 8.35 9.73
C GLU A 96 -28.78 6.85 9.61
N ARG A 97 -28.00 6.04 10.31
CA ARG A 97 -28.09 4.58 10.30
C ARG A 97 -27.92 3.94 8.94
N THR A 98 -27.26 4.62 7.99
CA THR A 98 -26.95 4.09 6.67
C THR A 98 -25.46 4.22 6.38
N LEU A 99 -25.02 3.53 5.32
CA LEU A 99 -23.65 3.66 4.79
C LEU A 99 -23.65 4.46 3.49
N HIS A 100 -24.78 5.07 3.14
CA HIS A 100 -24.87 5.93 1.96
C HIS A 100 -24.05 7.19 2.19
N ARG A 101 -23.41 7.64 1.13
CA ARG A 101 -22.61 8.88 1.13
C ARG A 101 -23.07 9.79 0.02
N ILE A 102 -23.42 11.00 0.35
CA ILE A 102 -23.79 12.03 -0.59
C ILE A 102 -22.67 13.05 -0.66
N SER A 103 -22.17 13.31 -1.86
CA SER A 103 -21.10 14.29 -2.10
C SER A 103 -21.64 15.45 -2.92
N ALA A 104 -21.43 16.68 -2.46
CA ALA A 104 -21.86 17.87 -3.12
C ALA A 104 -20.82 18.38 -4.12
N LEU A 105 -21.24 18.68 -5.33
CA LEU A 105 -20.49 19.43 -6.33
C LEU A 105 -20.84 20.91 -6.19
N ARG A 106 -19.85 21.79 -5.98
CA ARG A 106 -20.07 23.22 -5.78
C ARG A 106 -19.51 24.05 -6.94
N ASN A 107 -20.19 25.16 -7.22
CA ASN A 107 -19.68 26.18 -8.13
C ASN A 107 -18.64 27.10 -7.43
N ARG A 108 -18.12 28.09 -8.18
CA ARG A 108 -17.14 29.06 -7.63
C ARG A 108 -17.70 29.95 -6.52
N ALA A 109 -19.02 30.11 -6.44
CA ALA A 109 -19.68 30.88 -5.38
C ALA A 109 -19.98 30.03 -4.13
N GLY A 110 -19.64 28.72 -4.15
CA GLY A 110 -19.90 27.80 -3.04
C GLY A 110 -21.29 27.16 -3.07
N GLU A 111 -22.16 27.49 -4.05
CA GLU A 111 -23.48 26.91 -4.16
C GLU A 111 -23.39 25.47 -4.69
N VAL A 112 -24.26 24.57 -4.19
CA VAL A 112 -24.38 23.21 -4.69
C VAL A 112 -25.03 23.20 -6.05
N ILE A 113 -24.35 22.63 -7.03
CA ILE A 113 -24.81 22.50 -8.42
C ILE A 113 -24.91 21.03 -8.86
N GLY A 114 -24.60 20.09 -7.99
CA GLY A 114 -24.75 18.66 -8.24
C GLY A 114 -24.58 17.85 -6.99
N LEU A 115 -25.12 16.65 -7.00
CA LEU A 115 -25.01 15.66 -5.93
C LEU A 115 -24.65 14.30 -6.50
N THR A 116 -23.72 13.60 -5.85
CA THR A 116 -23.42 12.19 -6.12
C THR A 116 -23.85 11.37 -4.92
N CYS A 117 -24.92 10.60 -5.06
CA CYS A 117 -25.52 9.80 -3.99
C CYS A 117 -25.04 8.35 -4.13
N ARG A 118 -24.03 7.96 -3.36
CA ARG A 118 -23.39 6.65 -3.42
C ARG A 118 -24.10 5.64 -2.54
N VAL A 119 -24.42 4.46 -3.09
CA VAL A 119 -25.04 3.38 -2.34
C VAL A 119 -23.99 2.65 -1.50
N GLY A 120 -24.11 2.76 -0.18
CA GLY A 120 -23.31 2.00 0.77
C GLY A 120 -24.00 0.69 1.14
N ARG A 121 -23.21 -0.41 1.26
CA ARG A 121 -23.71 -1.73 1.63
C ARG A 121 -22.93 -2.31 2.79
N ALA A 122 -23.60 -2.95 3.72
CA ALA A 122 -22.97 -3.78 4.74
C ALA A 122 -22.91 -5.24 4.24
N VAL A 123 -21.74 -5.83 4.30
CA VAL A 123 -21.51 -7.25 3.95
C VAL A 123 -21.05 -7.94 5.22
N PHE A 124 -21.65 -9.11 5.51
CA PHE A 124 -21.35 -9.93 6.67
C PHE A 124 -20.76 -11.28 6.20
N GLY A 125 -19.99 -11.96 7.08
CA GLY A 125 -19.37 -13.26 6.80
C GLY A 125 -17.90 -13.19 6.44
N THR A 126 -17.32 -11.99 6.26
CA THR A 126 -15.91 -11.83 5.90
C THR A 126 -14.98 -12.10 7.07
N VAL A 127 -15.43 -11.89 8.30
CA VAL A 127 -14.63 -12.04 9.54
C VAL A 127 -14.21 -13.48 9.80
N ALA A 128 -14.92 -14.47 9.26
CA ALA A 128 -14.58 -15.89 9.42
C ALA A 128 -13.12 -16.19 9.00
N MET A 129 -12.57 -15.40 8.08
CA MET A 129 -11.18 -15.54 7.64
C MET A 129 -10.13 -15.15 8.69
N VAL A 130 -10.51 -14.43 9.74
CA VAL A 130 -9.60 -13.90 10.78
C VAL A 130 -10.14 -14.07 12.20
N ARG A 131 -11.20 -14.86 12.36
CA ARG A 131 -11.87 -15.04 13.66
C ARG A 131 -10.91 -15.50 14.76
N ASP A 132 -10.10 -16.49 14.47
CA ASP A 132 -9.07 -17.02 15.35
C ASP A 132 -8.02 -15.97 15.77
N LEU A 133 -7.71 -15.02 14.88
CA LEU A 133 -6.80 -13.93 15.19
C LEU A 133 -7.44 -12.93 16.16
N LEU A 134 -8.73 -12.68 16.04
CA LEU A 134 -9.46 -11.80 16.97
C LEU A 134 -9.58 -12.39 18.37
N ASP A 135 -9.76 -13.71 18.46
CA ASP A 135 -9.84 -14.45 19.73
C ASP A 135 -8.50 -14.40 20.50
N SER A 136 -7.37 -14.19 19.82
CA SER A 136 -6.05 -14.07 20.47
C SER A 136 -5.91 -12.82 21.34
N GLY A 137 -6.68 -11.77 21.09
CA GLY A 137 -6.58 -10.48 21.76
C GLY A 137 -5.40 -9.60 21.32
N GLU A 138 -4.62 -10.05 20.34
CA GLU A 138 -3.48 -9.31 19.78
C GLU A 138 -3.93 -8.24 18.79
N SER A 139 -3.13 -7.17 18.65
CA SER A 139 -3.41 -6.10 17.69
C SER A 139 -3.23 -6.58 16.25
N LEU A 140 -4.19 -6.23 15.38
CA LEU A 140 -4.29 -6.70 14.00
C LEU A 140 -4.23 -5.55 13.00
N LEU A 141 -3.33 -5.63 12.03
CA LEU A 141 -3.18 -4.68 10.93
C LEU A 141 -3.70 -5.27 9.62
N LEU A 142 -4.64 -4.58 8.97
CA LEU A 142 -5.15 -4.95 7.65
C LEU A 142 -4.48 -4.10 6.57
N LEU A 143 -3.89 -4.75 5.59
CA LEU A 143 -3.23 -4.15 4.42
C LEU A 143 -3.95 -4.57 3.14
N GLY A 144 -3.86 -3.76 2.09
CA GLY A 144 -4.42 -4.14 0.79
C GLY A 144 -4.80 -2.93 -0.05
N ARG A 145 -5.00 -3.18 -1.34
CA ARG A 145 -5.36 -2.15 -2.32
C ARG A 145 -6.70 -1.48 -1.98
N PRO A 146 -6.93 -0.24 -2.41
CA PRO A 146 -8.25 0.37 -2.35
C PRO A 146 -9.31 -0.55 -2.98
N GLY A 147 -10.50 -0.63 -2.37
CA GLY A 147 -11.64 -1.40 -2.90
C GLY A 147 -11.61 -2.92 -2.64
N VAL A 148 -10.58 -3.48 -2.00
CA VAL A 148 -10.55 -4.94 -1.69
C VAL A 148 -11.48 -5.33 -0.54
N GLY A 149 -12.05 -4.36 0.20
CA GLY A 149 -13.00 -4.62 1.29
C GLY A 149 -12.46 -4.39 2.69
N LYS A 150 -11.35 -3.65 2.87
CA LYS A 150 -10.78 -3.35 4.21
C LYS A 150 -11.80 -2.76 5.17
N THR A 151 -12.47 -1.68 4.77
CA THR A 151 -13.51 -1.02 5.59
C THR A 151 -14.68 -1.95 5.91
N THR A 152 -15.06 -2.84 4.97
CA THR A 152 -16.08 -3.87 5.20
C THR A 152 -15.62 -4.86 6.27
N ALA A 153 -14.38 -5.33 6.20
CA ALA A 153 -13.80 -6.22 7.20
C ALA A 153 -13.71 -5.54 8.57
N LEU A 154 -13.22 -4.29 8.65
CA LEU A 154 -13.16 -3.52 9.91
C LEU A 154 -14.53 -3.37 10.56
N ARG A 155 -15.56 -3.07 9.78
CA ARG A 155 -16.94 -2.94 10.27
C ARG A 155 -17.44 -4.23 10.91
N GLU A 156 -17.25 -5.34 10.23
CA GLU A 156 -17.66 -6.65 10.75
C GLU A 156 -16.82 -7.08 11.94
N ILE A 157 -15.50 -6.83 11.92
CA ILE A 157 -14.62 -7.05 13.08
C ILE A 157 -15.10 -6.25 14.29
N ALA A 158 -15.44 -4.97 14.14
CA ALA A 158 -15.95 -4.15 15.23
C ALA A 158 -17.22 -4.74 15.84
N ARG A 159 -18.17 -5.20 15.00
CA ARG A 159 -19.39 -5.88 15.46
C ARG A 159 -19.08 -7.17 16.22
N VAL A 160 -18.25 -8.03 15.65
CA VAL A 160 -17.91 -9.32 16.26
C VAL A 160 -17.23 -9.14 17.61
N LEU A 161 -16.27 -8.21 17.69
CA LEU A 161 -15.60 -7.90 18.95
C LEU A 161 -16.57 -7.35 20.01
N ALA A 162 -17.52 -6.50 19.60
CA ALA A 162 -18.47 -5.88 20.51
C ALA A 162 -19.63 -6.82 20.91
N ASP A 163 -20.26 -7.50 19.94
CA ASP A 163 -21.49 -8.27 20.16
C ASP A 163 -21.22 -9.72 20.54
N GLU A 164 -20.24 -10.37 19.90
CA GLU A 164 -19.98 -11.78 20.09
C GLU A 164 -18.90 -12.04 21.14
N LEU A 165 -17.82 -11.22 21.16
CA LEU A 165 -16.74 -11.34 22.14
C LEU A 165 -16.95 -10.45 23.37
N GLY A 166 -18.02 -9.62 23.39
CA GLY A 166 -18.41 -8.80 24.54
C GLY A 166 -17.39 -7.72 24.95
N ARG A 167 -16.49 -7.32 24.02
CA ARG A 167 -15.45 -6.31 24.29
C ARG A 167 -16.02 -4.89 24.25
N ARG A 168 -15.41 -3.99 25.01
CA ARG A 168 -15.68 -2.53 24.89
C ARG A 168 -14.91 -1.99 23.70
N VAL A 169 -15.61 -1.87 22.56
CA VAL A 169 -15.04 -1.45 21.28
C VAL A 169 -15.36 0.02 21.03
N VAL A 170 -14.33 0.79 20.65
CA VAL A 170 -14.47 2.16 20.15
C VAL A 170 -13.95 2.18 18.71
N VAL A 171 -14.77 2.69 17.79
CA VAL A 171 -14.42 2.89 16.38
C VAL A 171 -14.06 4.35 16.18
N ILE A 172 -12.86 4.62 15.67
CA ILE A 172 -12.41 5.95 15.25
C ILE A 172 -12.58 6.03 13.73
N ASP A 173 -13.60 6.75 13.32
CA ASP A 173 -14.10 6.77 11.94
C ASP A 173 -13.85 8.15 11.31
N THR A 174 -12.68 8.32 10.73
CA THR A 174 -12.25 9.59 10.14
C THR A 174 -12.95 9.92 8.84
N SER A 175 -13.19 8.88 8.04
CA SER A 175 -13.84 9.03 6.72
C SER A 175 -15.33 8.75 6.77
N ASN A 176 -15.88 8.41 7.95
CA ASN A 176 -17.26 7.97 8.15
C ASN A 176 -17.64 6.75 7.27
N GLU A 177 -16.65 5.94 6.92
CA GLU A 177 -16.85 4.77 6.05
C GLU A 177 -17.17 3.48 6.82
N ILE A 178 -16.80 3.39 8.10
CA ILE A 178 -17.06 2.21 8.94
C ILE A 178 -18.50 2.21 9.44
N ALA A 179 -18.91 3.31 10.08
CA ALA A 179 -20.18 3.39 10.78
C ALA A 179 -21.19 4.39 10.17
N GLY A 180 -20.85 4.99 9.02
CA GLY A 180 -21.70 5.97 8.34
C GLY A 180 -21.51 7.39 8.85
N ASP A 181 -22.16 8.35 8.20
CA ASP A 181 -21.90 9.78 8.37
C ASP A 181 -22.85 10.50 9.34
N GLY A 182 -24.06 9.99 9.56
CA GLY A 182 -25.02 10.60 10.47
C GLY A 182 -24.62 10.52 11.94
N ASP A 183 -25.31 11.21 12.83
CA ASP A 183 -25.06 11.20 14.29
C ASP A 183 -25.31 9.82 14.91
N ILE A 184 -26.26 9.07 14.36
CA ILE A 184 -26.55 7.71 14.80
C ILE A 184 -25.80 6.72 13.90
N PRO A 185 -24.89 5.91 14.45
CA PRO A 185 -24.09 4.98 13.67
C PRO A 185 -24.92 3.86 13.04
N HIS A 186 -24.40 3.29 11.96
CA HIS A 186 -25.01 2.15 11.27
C HIS A 186 -25.02 0.90 12.17
N PRO A 187 -26.13 0.13 12.22
CA PRO A 187 -26.25 -1.06 13.08
C PRO A 187 -25.20 -2.15 12.80
N ALA A 188 -24.55 -2.14 11.65
CA ALA A 188 -23.53 -3.13 11.27
C ALA A 188 -22.24 -3.07 12.11
N ILE A 189 -22.03 -2.06 12.96
CA ILE A 189 -20.96 -2.07 13.95
C ILE A 189 -21.39 -2.67 15.30
N GLY A 190 -22.66 -3.12 15.42
CA GLY A 190 -23.21 -3.67 16.65
C GLY A 190 -23.21 -2.66 17.81
N ARG A 191 -22.82 -3.12 18.99
CA ARG A 191 -22.71 -2.29 20.22
C ARG A 191 -21.41 -1.48 20.29
N ALA A 192 -20.56 -1.51 19.28
CA ALA A 192 -19.36 -0.68 19.24
C ALA A 192 -19.75 0.81 19.26
N ARG A 193 -19.00 1.61 20.00
CA ARG A 193 -19.20 3.06 20.05
C ARG A 193 -18.37 3.72 18.96
N ARG A 194 -18.91 4.72 18.28
CA ARG A 194 -18.19 5.49 17.28
C ARG A 194 -17.75 6.84 17.84
N LEU A 195 -16.49 7.20 17.58
CA LEU A 195 -15.97 8.55 17.68
C LEU A 195 -15.74 9.08 16.26
N GLN A 196 -16.43 10.15 15.90
CA GLN A 196 -16.21 10.87 14.65
C GLN A 196 -15.00 11.79 14.81
N VAL A 197 -14.20 11.89 13.76
CA VAL A 197 -13.06 12.78 13.70
C VAL A 197 -13.48 14.04 12.93
N ALA A 198 -13.57 15.16 13.62
CA ALA A 198 -14.03 16.42 13.01
C ALA A 198 -13.12 16.91 11.88
N ARG A 199 -11.81 16.63 11.99
CA ARG A 199 -10.79 16.99 11.01
C ARG A 199 -9.76 15.86 10.91
N PRO A 200 -9.42 15.38 9.71
CA PRO A 200 -8.49 14.25 9.53
C PRO A 200 -7.13 14.46 10.19
N ASP A 201 -6.60 15.70 10.22
CA ASP A 201 -5.33 16.05 10.86
C ASP A 201 -5.35 15.87 12.39
N LEU A 202 -6.52 15.78 13.02
CA LEU A 202 -6.71 15.59 14.46
C LEU A 202 -6.96 14.13 14.86
N GLN A 203 -6.94 13.17 13.94
CA GLN A 203 -7.22 11.76 14.23
C GLN A 203 -6.34 11.24 15.37
N HIS A 204 -5.05 11.54 15.40
CA HIS A 204 -4.14 11.12 16.45
C HIS A 204 -4.55 11.61 17.85
N GLN A 205 -5.18 12.79 17.97
CA GLN A 205 -5.69 13.31 19.24
C GLN A 205 -6.93 12.54 19.67
N VAL A 206 -7.87 12.26 18.74
CA VAL A 206 -9.07 11.47 19.01
C VAL A 206 -8.72 10.04 19.43
N MET A 207 -7.65 9.47 18.86
CA MET A 207 -7.12 8.15 19.28
C MET A 207 -6.71 8.14 20.74
N ILE A 208 -6.01 9.16 21.20
CA ILE A 208 -5.61 9.29 22.62
C ILE A 208 -6.82 9.57 23.50
N GLU A 209 -7.69 10.49 23.09
CA GLU A 209 -8.95 10.80 23.77
C GLU A 209 -9.82 9.57 24.01
N ALA A 210 -9.91 8.67 23.02
CA ALA A 210 -10.63 7.42 23.12
C ALA A 210 -10.19 6.60 24.33
N VAL A 211 -8.90 6.49 24.57
CA VAL A 211 -8.33 5.73 25.69
C VAL A 211 -8.55 6.45 27.02
N GLU A 212 -8.34 7.75 27.04
CA GLU A 212 -8.41 8.54 28.27
C GLU A 212 -9.84 8.68 28.81
N ASN A 213 -10.83 8.84 27.91
CA ASN A 213 -12.20 9.16 28.29
C ASN A 213 -13.16 7.98 28.24
N HIS A 214 -12.86 6.91 27.47
CA HIS A 214 -13.86 5.88 27.17
C HIS A 214 -13.46 4.47 27.59
N MET A 215 -12.27 4.27 28.16
CA MET A 215 -11.77 2.98 28.68
C MET A 215 -12.04 1.79 27.73
N PRO A 216 -11.66 1.86 26.45
CA PRO A 216 -11.86 0.78 25.50
C PRO A 216 -10.94 -0.40 25.82
N GLU A 217 -11.39 -1.62 25.51
CA GLU A 217 -10.53 -2.80 25.40
C GLU A 217 -9.97 -2.95 24.00
N VAL A 218 -10.74 -2.46 23.01
CA VAL A 218 -10.36 -2.50 21.59
C VAL A 218 -10.66 -1.14 20.94
N ILE A 219 -9.72 -0.67 20.15
CA ILE A 219 -9.92 0.48 19.26
C ILE A 219 -9.81 0.00 17.82
N VAL A 220 -10.83 0.29 17.01
CA VAL A 220 -10.86 0.07 15.57
C VAL A 220 -10.61 1.41 14.88
N ILE A 221 -9.59 1.47 14.00
CA ILE A 221 -9.16 2.69 13.32
C ILE A 221 -9.30 2.49 11.83
N ASP A 222 -9.96 3.44 11.14
CA ASP A 222 -10.19 3.36 9.70
C ASP A 222 -8.89 3.25 8.92
N GLU A 223 -8.01 4.24 9.02
CA GLU A 223 -6.71 4.22 8.35
C GLU A 223 -5.65 4.97 9.16
N ILE A 224 -4.45 4.39 9.27
CA ILE A 224 -3.26 5.03 9.81
C ILE A 224 -2.38 5.46 8.64
N GLY A 225 -2.23 6.77 8.45
CA GLY A 225 -1.51 7.35 7.30
C GLY A 225 -0.34 8.26 7.69
N THR A 226 -0.31 8.77 8.93
CA THR A 226 0.67 9.77 9.39
C THR A 226 1.58 9.23 10.50
N GLU A 227 2.72 9.90 10.68
CA GLU A 227 3.67 9.57 11.76
C GLU A 227 3.06 9.82 13.15
N GLN A 228 2.22 10.85 13.30
CA GLN A 228 1.56 11.16 14.56
C GLN A 228 0.57 10.08 14.95
N GLU A 229 -0.17 9.55 13.99
CA GLU A 229 -1.09 8.42 14.19
C GLU A 229 -0.34 7.12 14.52
N ALA A 230 0.79 6.85 13.85
CA ALA A 230 1.62 5.68 14.15
C ALA A 230 2.17 5.75 15.59
N ARG A 231 2.60 6.92 16.06
CA ARG A 231 3.04 7.14 17.44
C ARG A 231 1.90 7.00 18.45
N ALA A 232 0.70 7.53 18.13
CA ALA A 232 -0.48 7.36 18.97
C ALA A 232 -0.87 5.88 19.08
N ALA A 233 -0.89 5.13 17.97
CA ALA A 233 -1.16 3.70 17.96
C ALA A 233 -0.18 2.93 18.85
N ARG A 234 1.12 3.24 18.76
CA ARG A 234 2.13 2.63 19.62
C ARG A 234 1.86 2.91 21.11
N THR A 235 1.59 4.18 21.46
CA THR A 235 1.29 4.57 22.85
C THR A 235 0.06 3.84 23.40
N ILE A 236 -0.96 3.64 22.57
CA ILE A 236 -2.19 2.92 22.93
C ILE A 236 -1.92 1.42 23.14
N ALA A 237 -1.15 0.80 22.23
CA ALA A 237 -0.76 -0.61 22.36
C ALA A 237 0.09 -0.86 23.62
N GLU A 238 1.03 0.05 23.94
CA GLU A 238 1.84 -0.01 25.18
C GLU A 238 0.99 0.09 26.46
N ARG A 239 -0.21 0.68 26.37
CA ARG A 239 -1.20 0.70 27.49
C ARG A 239 -2.05 -0.57 27.57
N GLY A 240 -1.83 -1.55 26.71
CA GLY A 240 -2.52 -2.84 26.70
C GLY A 240 -3.90 -2.82 26.02
N VAL A 241 -4.20 -1.79 25.22
CA VAL A 241 -5.44 -1.73 24.44
C VAL A 241 -5.18 -2.40 23.07
N GLN A 242 -6.05 -3.34 22.71
CA GLN A 242 -5.99 -4.01 21.40
C GLN A 242 -6.33 -3.02 20.28
N LEU A 243 -5.53 -3.01 19.23
CA LEU A 243 -5.77 -2.19 18.03
C LEU A 243 -6.15 -3.06 16.85
N VAL A 244 -7.18 -2.65 16.11
CA VAL A 244 -7.50 -3.20 14.79
C VAL A 244 -7.54 -2.02 13.82
N ALA A 245 -6.63 -2.00 12.85
CA ALA A 245 -6.49 -0.84 11.98
C ALA A 245 -6.18 -1.24 10.54
N THR A 246 -6.41 -0.31 9.59
CA THR A 246 -5.75 -0.39 8.29
C THR A 246 -4.60 0.60 8.21
N ALA A 247 -3.68 0.37 7.29
CA ALA A 247 -2.62 1.32 6.97
C ALA A 247 -2.46 1.46 5.46
N HIS A 248 -1.87 2.59 5.07
CA HIS A 248 -1.57 2.86 3.67
C HIS A 248 -0.46 1.94 3.16
N GLY A 249 -0.82 0.88 2.46
CA GLY A 249 0.11 -0.11 1.94
C GLY A 249 -0.61 -1.36 1.45
N ASN A 250 -0.03 -2.05 0.46
CA ASN A 250 -0.63 -3.25 -0.11
C ASN A 250 -0.06 -4.54 0.49
N ALA A 251 1.14 -4.46 1.07
CA ALA A 251 1.87 -5.59 1.63
C ALA A 251 2.78 -5.13 2.77
N LEU A 252 3.10 -6.03 3.67
CA LEU A 252 3.98 -5.79 4.82
C LEU A 252 5.37 -5.30 4.39
N ALA A 253 5.92 -5.85 3.31
CA ALA A 253 7.19 -5.42 2.75
C ALA A 253 7.19 -3.97 2.23
N ASN A 254 6.03 -3.45 1.78
CA ASN A 254 5.89 -2.06 1.35
C ASN A 254 5.79 -1.12 2.56
N LEU A 255 5.07 -1.54 3.59
CA LEU A 255 4.94 -0.80 4.84
C LEU A 255 6.31 -0.63 5.52
N LEU A 256 7.11 -1.68 5.53
CA LEU A 256 8.46 -1.67 6.08
C LEU A 256 9.39 -0.64 5.41
N ARG A 257 9.17 -0.36 4.11
CA ARG A 257 9.93 0.64 3.33
C ARG A 257 9.43 2.07 3.49
N ASN A 258 8.28 2.26 4.11
CA ASN A 258 7.71 3.56 4.36
C ASN A 258 8.23 4.10 5.71
N PRO A 259 9.08 5.13 5.74
CA PRO A 259 9.67 5.63 6.98
C PRO A 259 8.64 6.16 7.97
N THR A 260 7.48 6.63 7.48
CA THR A 260 6.39 7.17 8.29
C THR A 260 5.65 6.07 9.06
N LEU A 261 5.47 4.89 8.45
CA LEU A 261 4.61 3.82 8.97
C LEU A 261 5.37 2.58 9.41
N SER A 262 6.69 2.51 9.19
CA SER A 262 7.51 1.36 9.57
C SER A 262 7.48 1.08 11.09
N ASP A 263 7.23 2.09 11.91
CA ASP A 263 7.08 1.97 13.36
C ASP A 263 5.92 1.05 13.77
N LEU A 264 4.85 0.96 12.95
CA LEU A 264 3.73 0.04 13.21
C LEU A 264 4.17 -1.42 13.25
N VAL A 265 5.26 -1.75 12.53
CA VAL A 265 5.81 -3.11 12.42
C VAL A 265 7.18 -3.25 13.11
N GLY A 266 7.51 -2.30 13.99
CA GLY A 266 8.70 -2.33 14.83
C GLY A 266 9.83 -1.40 14.41
N GLY A 267 9.65 -0.59 13.34
CA GLY A 267 10.67 0.31 12.84
C GLY A 267 11.90 -0.39 12.26
N ILE A 268 12.79 0.38 11.63
CA ILE A 268 14.05 -0.12 11.07
C ILE A 268 15.19 0.74 11.60
N GLN A 269 16.23 0.09 12.08
CA GLN A 269 17.50 0.73 12.44
C GLN A 269 18.66 0.09 11.71
N SER A 270 19.70 0.88 11.44
CA SER A 270 20.96 0.38 10.93
C SER A 270 21.91 0.12 12.09
N VAL A 271 22.37 -1.12 12.21
CA VAL A 271 23.30 -1.54 13.25
C VAL A 271 24.64 -1.88 12.62
N THR A 272 25.74 -1.36 13.19
CA THR A 272 27.09 -1.69 12.78
C THR A 272 27.61 -2.86 13.61
N LEU A 273 27.78 -4.01 12.98
CA LEU A 273 28.33 -5.21 13.61
C LEU A 273 29.86 -5.12 13.76
N GLY A 274 30.37 -5.69 14.85
CA GLY A 274 31.80 -5.94 14.99
C GLY A 274 32.31 -6.96 13.95
N ASP A 275 33.63 -6.96 13.68
CA ASP A 275 34.21 -7.79 12.62
C ASP A 275 34.00 -9.30 12.84
N GLU A 276 34.02 -9.75 14.08
CA GLU A 276 33.78 -11.15 14.43
C GLU A 276 32.31 -11.54 14.20
N GLU A 277 31.38 -10.68 14.63
CA GLU A 277 29.95 -10.95 14.47
C GLU A 277 29.51 -10.90 13.01
N ALA A 278 30.04 -9.96 12.22
CA ALA A 278 29.78 -9.88 10.78
C ALA A 278 30.29 -11.15 10.06
N ARG A 279 31.47 -11.67 10.45
CA ARG A 279 32.00 -12.94 9.92
C ARG A 279 31.15 -14.13 10.32
N ARG A 280 30.72 -14.20 11.59
CA ARG A 280 29.88 -15.29 12.11
C ARG A 280 28.55 -15.36 11.39
N ARG A 281 27.91 -14.20 11.13
CA ARG A 281 26.64 -14.10 10.41
C ARG A 281 26.79 -14.17 8.88
N GLY A 282 28.01 -14.09 8.34
CA GLY A 282 28.25 -14.03 6.89
C GLY A 282 27.61 -12.81 6.23
N SER A 283 27.44 -11.69 6.97
CA SER A 283 26.77 -10.48 6.57
C SER A 283 27.73 -9.30 6.39
N GLN A 284 27.24 -8.20 5.83
CA GLN A 284 27.96 -6.94 5.82
C GLN A 284 28.04 -6.36 7.25
N LYS A 285 29.01 -5.45 7.50
CA LYS A 285 29.16 -4.78 8.79
C LYS A 285 27.94 -3.92 9.17
N ALA A 286 27.31 -3.28 8.19
CA ALA A 286 26.06 -2.55 8.38
C ALA A 286 24.89 -3.45 8.00
N VAL A 287 24.05 -3.78 8.96
CA VAL A 287 22.84 -4.58 8.75
C VAL A 287 21.62 -3.78 9.21
N LEU A 288 20.50 -4.06 8.57
CA LEU A 288 19.21 -3.52 9.00
C LEU A 288 18.59 -4.51 9.99
N GLU A 289 18.21 -4.00 11.14
CA GLU A 289 17.49 -4.75 12.17
C GLU A 289 16.23 -3.99 12.59
N ARG A 290 15.28 -4.71 13.18
CA ARG A 290 14.07 -4.11 13.75
C ARG A 290 14.47 -3.31 15.00
N ALA A 291 13.94 -2.07 15.12
CA ALA A 291 14.26 -1.16 16.21
C ALA A 291 13.55 -1.50 17.51
N ALA A 292 12.29 -2.02 17.44
CA ALA A 292 11.43 -2.30 18.58
C ALA A 292 10.48 -3.47 18.30
N ALA A 293 9.68 -3.86 19.30
CA ALA A 293 8.56 -4.77 19.10
C ALA A 293 7.51 -4.09 18.18
N PRO A 294 6.84 -4.86 17.27
CA PRO A 294 5.80 -4.30 16.43
C PRO A 294 4.59 -3.86 17.27
N THR A 295 4.00 -2.72 16.91
CA THR A 295 2.72 -2.26 17.48
C THR A 295 1.58 -3.22 17.11
N PHE A 296 1.69 -3.84 15.92
CA PHE A 296 0.77 -4.86 15.43
C PHE A 296 1.50 -6.18 15.28
N PRO A 297 1.37 -7.10 16.26
CA PRO A 297 1.95 -8.45 16.18
C PRO A 297 1.39 -9.29 15.03
N LEU A 298 0.14 -9.02 14.64
CA LEU A 298 -0.56 -9.70 13.55
C LEU A 298 -0.77 -8.75 12.37
N ALA A 299 -0.59 -9.26 11.15
CA ALA A 299 -0.91 -8.51 9.94
C ALA A 299 -1.59 -9.40 8.89
N VAL A 300 -2.52 -8.83 8.15
CA VAL A 300 -3.26 -9.49 7.07
C VAL A 300 -3.16 -8.64 5.81
N GLU A 301 -2.70 -9.24 4.72
CA GLU A 301 -2.70 -8.64 3.41
C GLU A 301 -3.91 -9.14 2.62
N MET A 302 -4.85 -8.25 2.34
CA MET A 302 -6.05 -8.55 1.57
C MET A 302 -5.76 -8.40 0.08
N HIS A 303 -5.54 -9.50 -0.63
CA HIS A 303 -5.28 -9.51 -2.07
C HIS A 303 -6.57 -9.42 -2.90
N SER A 304 -7.64 -10.05 -2.42
CA SER A 304 -9.00 -9.98 -2.95
C SER A 304 -10.01 -10.12 -1.80
N ARG A 305 -11.30 -10.08 -2.11
CA ARG A 305 -12.36 -10.34 -1.12
C ARG A 305 -12.33 -11.76 -0.55
N SER A 306 -11.80 -12.72 -1.30
CA SER A 306 -11.78 -14.15 -0.96
C SER A 306 -10.38 -14.70 -0.67
N ARG A 307 -9.30 -13.92 -0.86
CA ARG A 307 -7.92 -14.39 -0.66
C ARG A 307 -7.12 -13.44 0.18
N TRP A 308 -6.70 -13.89 1.36
CA TRP A 308 -5.95 -13.14 2.35
C TRP A 308 -4.66 -13.86 2.72
N VAL A 309 -3.63 -13.09 2.97
CA VAL A 309 -2.30 -13.55 3.37
C VAL A 309 -2.07 -13.11 4.81
N VAL A 310 -1.91 -14.06 5.71
CA VAL A 310 -1.85 -13.84 7.16
C VAL A 310 -0.42 -13.99 7.65
N HIS A 311 0.07 -12.97 8.33
CA HIS A 311 1.32 -12.96 9.06
C HIS A 311 1.02 -13.10 10.56
N GLY A 312 1.03 -14.32 11.07
CA GLY A 312 0.76 -14.63 12.48
C GLY A 312 1.88 -14.22 13.44
N ASP A 313 3.04 -13.84 12.91
CA ASP A 313 4.17 -13.26 13.64
C ASP A 313 4.85 -12.22 12.76
N VAL A 314 4.46 -10.96 12.95
CA VAL A 314 5.00 -9.83 12.20
C VAL A 314 6.47 -9.60 12.55
N ALA A 315 6.87 -9.81 13.79
CA ALA A 315 8.25 -9.66 14.23
C ALA A 315 9.18 -10.61 13.46
N ALA A 316 8.87 -11.90 13.45
CA ALA A 316 9.66 -12.90 12.73
C ALA A 316 9.64 -12.66 11.21
N THR A 317 8.50 -12.22 10.67
CA THR A 317 8.35 -11.91 9.24
C THR A 317 9.22 -10.71 8.85
N VAL A 318 9.19 -9.62 9.63
CA VAL A 318 10.01 -8.42 9.39
C VAL A 318 11.49 -8.77 9.49
N ASP A 319 11.91 -9.53 10.51
CA ASP A 319 13.30 -9.94 10.69
C ASP A 319 13.81 -10.78 9.50
N ARG A 320 12.95 -11.62 8.87
CA ARG A 320 13.29 -12.34 7.63
C ARG A 320 13.43 -11.39 6.44
N LEU A 321 12.47 -10.49 6.26
CA LEU A 321 12.49 -9.50 5.16
C LEU A 321 13.74 -8.62 5.23
N LEU A 322 14.17 -8.20 6.43
CA LEU A 322 15.38 -7.41 6.64
C LEU A 322 16.66 -8.18 6.30
N ARG A 323 16.66 -9.52 6.47
CA ARG A 323 17.75 -10.41 6.03
C ARG A 323 17.71 -10.72 4.53
N GLY A 324 16.70 -10.23 3.80
CA GLY A 324 16.50 -10.51 2.37
C GLY A 324 15.90 -11.89 2.10
N GLU A 325 15.33 -12.53 3.10
CA GLU A 325 14.61 -13.79 2.99
C GLU A 325 13.15 -13.54 2.57
N GLN A 326 12.49 -14.57 2.06
CA GLN A 326 11.07 -14.50 1.75
C GLN A 326 10.22 -14.65 3.02
N ALA A 327 9.14 -13.89 3.11
CA ALA A 327 8.10 -14.09 4.10
C ALA A 327 7.48 -15.50 3.95
N GLN A 328 7.05 -16.07 5.07
CA GLN A 328 6.37 -17.37 5.09
C GLN A 328 4.98 -17.18 5.72
N PRO A 329 4.06 -16.53 5.01
CA PRO A 329 2.72 -16.31 5.51
C PRO A 329 1.86 -17.55 5.36
N GLU A 330 0.76 -17.57 6.08
CA GLU A 330 -0.37 -18.45 5.87
C GLU A 330 -1.28 -17.84 4.79
N ILE A 331 -1.78 -18.65 3.87
CA ILE A 331 -2.72 -18.20 2.85
C ILE A 331 -4.11 -18.74 3.18
N ARG A 332 -5.09 -17.85 3.25
CA ARG A 332 -6.49 -18.15 3.49
C ARG A 332 -7.31 -17.80 2.26
N GLU A 333 -8.05 -18.75 1.75
CA GLU A 333 -8.88 -18.56 0.56
C GLU A 333 -10.26 -19.18 0.72
N VAL A 334 -11.28 -18.41 0.38
CA VAL A 334 -12.65 -18.91 0.31
C VAL A 334 -12.94 -19.33 -1.11
N GLY A 335 -13.18 -20.63 -1.29
CA GLY A 335 -13.54 -21.18 -2.59
C GLY A 335 -14.94 -20.77 -3.06
N PRO A 336 -15.30 -21.06 -4.32
CA PRO A 336 -16.65 -20.85 -4.83
C PRO A 336 -17.72 -21.66 -4.08
N ASP A 337 -17.30 -22.71 -3.38
CA ASP A 337 -18.09 -23.57 -2.51
C ASP A 337 -18.36 -22.99 -1.11
N GLY A 338 -17.85 -21.77 -0.83
CA GLY A 338 -17.95 -21.13 0.49
C GLY A 338 -17.05 -21.77 1.55
N ILE A 339 -16.17 -22.69 1.20
CA ILE A 339 -15.28 -23.36 2.16
C ILE A 339 -13.99 -22.56 2.30
N LEU A 340 -13.63 -22.28 3.55
CA LEU A 340 -12.34 -21.66 3.89
C LEU A 340 -11.24 -22.71 3.81
N ARG A 341 -10.28 -22.46 2.92
CA ARG A 341 -9.05 -23.25 2.77
C ARG A 341 -7.90 -22.47 3.40
N VAL A 342 -7.15 -23.14 4.24
CA VAL A 342 -6.00 -22.56 4.93
C VAL A 342 -4.75 -23.32 4.47
N GLU A 343 -3.86 -22.64 3.77
CA GLU A 343 -2.55 -23.15 3.40
C GLU A 343 -1.56 -22.72 4.49
N PRO A 344 -0.99 -23.66 5.26
CA PRO A 344 -0.05 -23.32 6.31
C PRO A 344 1.23 -22.69 5.73
N PRO A 345 2.00 -21.94 6.55
CA PRO A 345 3.27 -21.38 6.12
C PRO A 345 4.16 -22.44 5.50
N SER A 346 4.67 -22.16 4.30
CA SER A 346 5.60 -23.08 3.62
C SER A 346 6.79 -23.35 4.54
N ARG A 347 7.01 -24.63 4.91
CA ARG A 347 8.25 -24.98 5.62
C ARG A 347 9.43 -24.52 4.79
N PRO A 348 10.45 -23.85 5.39
CA PRO A 348 11.65 -23.52 4.66
C PRO A 348 12.15 -24.81 4.01
N LEU A 349 12.19 -24.83 2.69
CA LEU A 349 13.02 -25.81 2.01
C LEU A 349 14.42 -25.62 2.61
N PRO A 350 15.05 -26.68 3.14
CA PRO A 350 16.41 -26.56 3.65
C PRO A 350 17.20 -25.86 2.53
N LEU A 351 17.77 -24.72 2.87
CA LEU A 351 18.66 -24.00 1.97
C LEU A 351 19.60 -25.05 1.43
N ARG A 352 19.52 -25.36 0.13
CA ARG A 352 20.54 -26.17 -0.50
C ARG A 352 21.85 -25.53 -0.06
N PRO A 353 22.73 -26.27 0.64
CA PRO A 353 23.99 -25.67 1.06
C PRO A 353 24.57 -25.03 -0.20
N ARG A 354 24.86 -23.73 -0.12
CA ARG A 354 25.60 -23.07 -1.21
C ARG A 354 26.70 -24.04 -1.58
N PRO A 355 26.86 -24.42 -2.88
CA PRO A 355 27.95 -25.28 -3.25
C PRO A 355 29.19 -24.65 -2.61
N GLN A 356 29.75 -25.32 -1.60
CA GLN A 356 31.06 -24.95 -1.12
C GLN A 356 31.89 -25.01 -2.40
N LEU A 357 32.40 -23.86 -2.81
CA LEU A 357 33.46 -23.82 -3.79
C LEU A 357 34.58 -24.64 -3.20
N VAL A 358 34.56 -25.95 -3.48
CA VAL A 358 35.70 -26.81 -3.18
C VAL A 358 36.83 -26.13 -3.97
N PRO A 359 37.91 -25.71 -3.29
CA PRO A 359 39.05 -25.20 -4.03
C PRO A 359 39.47 -26.30 -5.00
N VAL A 360 39.14 -26.13 -6.27
CA VAL A 360 39.69 -26.98 -7.31
C VAL A 360 41.18 -26.75 -7.25
N PRO A 361 42.00 -27.75 -6.97
CA PRO A 361 43.46 -27.56 -7.02
C PRO A 361 43.79 -27.03 -8.42
N LEU A 362 44.25 -25.78 -8.47
CA LEU A 362 44.75 -25.21 -9.71
C LEU A 362 45.83 -26.16 -10.23
N PRO A 363 45.75 -26.67 -11.47
CA PRO A 363 46.84 -27.42 -12.04
C PRO A 363 48.08 -26.53 -11.96
N PRO A 364 49.29 -27.11 -11.66
CA PRO A 364 50.49 -26.33 -11.58
C PRO A 364 50.69 -25.54 -12.85
N LEU A 365 50.76 -24.22 -12.69
CA LEU A 365 51.04 -23.31 -13.79
C LEU A 365 52.38 -23.74 -14.42
N PRO A 366 52.47 -23.99 -15.73
CA PRO A 366 53.75 -24.22 -16.38
C PRO A 366 54.59 -22.95 -16.20
N LEU A 367 55.70 -23.07 -15.52
CA LEU A 367 56.72 -22.05 -15.46
C LEU A 367 57.27 -21.83 -16.87
N GLY A 368 56.94 -20.67 -17.45
CA GLY A 368 57.52 -20.21 -18.67
C GLY A 368 56.62 -20.02 -19.84
N SER A 369 55.70 -19.09 -19.77
CA SER A 369 55.19 -18.36 -20.94
C SER A 369 55.19 -16.88 -20.61
N ARG A 370 56.13 -16.18 -21.21
CA ARG A 370 56.14 -14.73 -21.28
C ARG A 370 54.79 -14.28 -21.80
N CYS A 371 54.06 -13.45 -21.01
CA CYS A 371 52.91 -12.71 -21.52
C CYS A 371 53.30 -11.98 -22.78
N ALA A 372 52.75 -12.40 -23.89
CA ALA A 372 52.77 -11.60 -25.10
C ALA A 372 51.98 -10.33 -24.80
N PRO A 373 52.46 -9.15 -25.19
CA PRO A 373 51.70 -7.92 -25.05
C PRO A 373 50.40 -8.04 -25.86
N PRO A 374 49.27 -7.48 -25.37
CA PRO A 374 48.03 -7.48 -26.12
C PRO A 374 48.24 -6.80 -27.47
N SER A 375 47.76 -7.44 -28.51
CA SER A 375 47.81 -6.90 -29.86
C SER A 375 47.21 -5.52 -29.94
N PRO A 376 47.82 -4.51 -30.53
CA PRO A 376 47.27 -3.18 -30.70
C PRO A 376 46.24 -3.20 -31.83
N GLY A 377 44.95 -3.27 -31.50
CA GLY A 377 43.89 -3.36 -32.52
C GLY A 377 42.51 -2.90 -32.08
N GLY A 378 42.36 -2.27 -30.90
CA GLY A 378 41.11 -1.60 -30.50
C GLY A 378 41.42 -0.20 -29.99
N THR A 379 40.92 0.81 -30.66
CA THR A 379 40.97 2.21 -30.19
C THR A 379 40.26 2.30 -28.83
N ALA A 380 40.97 2.82 -27.82
CA ALA A 380 40.37 3.00 -26.49
C ALA A 380 39.22 4.02 -26.56
N LEU A 381 38.05 3.69 -25.99
CA LEU A 381 36.91 4.58 -25.91
C LEU A 381 37.24 5.76 -24.96
N ARG A 382 37.30 6.97 -25.53
CA ARG A 382 37.58 8.20 -24.77
C ARG A 382 36.30 8.85 -24.31
N ILE A 383 36.14 9.03 -22.99
CA ILE A 383 34.92 9.53 -22.38
C ILE A 383 35.16 10.84 -21.64
N TYR A 384 34.40 11.86 -22.00
CA TYR A 384 34.33 13.11 -21.27
C TYR A 384 33.27 13.03 -20.18
N CYS A 385 33.64 13.35 -18.92
CA CYS A 385 32.76 13.27 -17.75
C CYS A 385 32.23 14.63 -17.35
N CYS A 386 30.89 14.76 -17.30
CA CYS A 386 30.21 15.97 -16.85
C CYS A 386 29.46 15.72 -15.55
N GLY A 387 30.02 16.18 -14.40
CA GLY A 387 29.41 16.05 -13.09
C GLY A 387 29.40 14.63 -12.53
N ILE A 388 30.29 13.76 -12.98
CA ILE A 388 30.50 12.42 -12.48
C ILE A 388 31.96 12.28 -12.01
N ALA A 389 32.15 11.72 -10.83
CA ALA A 389 33.50 11.56 -10.27
C ALA A 389 34.36 10.62 -11.16
N HIS A 390 35.50 11.09 -11.63
CA HIS A 390 36.43 10.35 -12.49
C HIS A 390 36.82 8.98 -11.90
N ARG A 391 37.02 8.91 -10.57
CA ARG A 391 37.33 7.66 -9.84
C ARG A 391 36.25 6.59 -10.01
N LEU A 392 34.97 6.99 -10.09
CA LEU A 392 33.86 6.05 -10.29
C LEU A 392 33.87 5.48 -11.70
N VAL A 393 34.19 6.31 -12.71
CA VAL A 393 34.29 5.86 -14.11
C VAL A 393 35.48 4.93 -14.29
N LEU A 394 36.64 5.24 -13.69
CA LEU A 394 37.82 4.36 -13.72
C LEU A 394 37.59 3.05 -12.98
N GLN A 395 36.86 3.09 -11.86
CA GLN A 395 36.49 1.87 -11.12
C GLN A 395 35.50 1.00 -11.94
N ALA A 396 34.55 1.61 -12.61
CA ALA A 396 33.58 0.92 -13.46
C ALA A 396 34.27 0.33 -14.72
N ALA A 397 35.27 1.01 -15.25
CA ALA A 397 36.05 0.56 -16.43
C ALA A 397 36.87 -0.70 -16.17
N ARG A 398 37.36 -0.94 -14.94
CA ARG A 398 38.16 -2.13 -14.56
C ARG A 398 37.42 -3.46 -14.75
N GLY A 399 36.10 -3.44 -14.85
CA GLY A 399 35.25 -4.63 -15.07
C GLY A 399 34.73 -4.77 -16.51
N GLN A 400 35.16 -3.94 -17.45
CA GLN A 400 34.61 -3.91 -18.79
C GLN A 400 35.53 -4.63 -19.83
N PRO A 401 34.97 -5.21 -20.90
CA PRO A 401 35.73 -5.99 -21.91
C PRO A 401 36.55 -5.16 -22.87
N GLY A 402 36.61 -3.82 -22.76
CA GLY A 402 37.35 -2.93 -23.65
C GLY A 402 38.09 -1.82 -22.94
N PRO A 403 39.15 -1.25 -23.52
CA PRO A 403 39.91 -0.16 -22.90
C PRO A 403 39.10 1.13 -22.90
N VAL A 404 39.01 1.79 -21.73
CA VAL A 404 38.32 3.07 -21.51
C VAL A 404 39.35 4.09 -21.02
N GLN A 405 39.37 5.27 -21.64
CA GLN A 405 40.18 6.42 -21.21
C GLN A 405 39.31 7.63 -20.92
N LEU A 406 39.74 8.46 -20.00
CA LEU A 406 39.08 9.73 -19.73
C LEU A 406 39.63 10.81 -20.65
N ALA A 407 38.75 11.55 -21.30
CA ALA A 407 39.12 12.72 -22.08
C ALA A 407 39.08 13.97 -21.19
N GLU A 408 40.09 14.81 -21.31
CA GLU A 408 40.19 16.10 -20.58
C GLU A 408 39.35 17.19 -21.25
N ALA A 409 39.15 17.09 -22.56
CA ALA A 409 38.37 18.05 -23.33
C ALA A 409 37.33 17.32 -24.22
N LEU A 410 36.25 18.02 -24.56
CA LEU A 410 35.14 17.46 -25.32
C LEU A 410 35.50 17.09 -26.76
N ASP A 411 36.39 17.84 -27.38
CA ASP A 411 36.91 17.64 -28.72
C ASP A 411 37.76 16.35 -28.88
N GLN A 412 38.23 15.81 -27.75
CA GLN A 412 39.01 14.57 -27.70
C GLN A 412 38.14 13.34 -27.28
N ALA A 413 36.86 13.55 -27.04
CA ALA A 413 36.00 12.51 -26.53
C ALA A 413 35.18 11.84 -27.63
N ASP A 414 35.07 10.52 -27.54
CA ASP A 414 34.20 9.71 -28.41
C ASP A 414 32.76 9.65 -27.84
N ALA A 415 32.59 9.94 -26.54
CA ALA A 415 31.29 10.04 -25.90
C ALA A 415 31.32 10.92 -24.64
N VAL A 416 30.19 11.51 -24.30
CA VAL A 416 29.97 12.26 -23.04
C VAL A 416 29.15 11.42 -22.07
N LEU A 417 29.63 11.26 -20.82
CA LEU A 417 28.88 10.69 -19.73
C LEU A 417 28.50 11.80 -18.75
N ALA A 418 27.21 12.11 -18.61
CA ALA A 418 26.74 13.25 -17.85
C ALA A 418 25.71 12.87 -16.78
N GLY A 419 25.81 13.47 -15.60
CA GLY A 419 24.78 13.45 -14.58
C GLY A 419 23.59 14.33 -14.97
N ARG A 420 22.34 13.87 -14.75
CA ARG A 420 21.10 14.56 -15.16
C ARG A 420 21.03 16.01 -14.69
N HIS A 421 21.42 16.28 -13.44
CA HIS A 421 21.38 17.63 -12.86
C HIS A 421 22.43 18.57 -13.42
N GLN A 422 23.62 18.07 -13.73
CA GLN A 422 24.72 18.87 -14.25
C GLN A 422 24.54 19.23 -15.72
N LEU A 423 24.04 18.28 -16.51
CA LEU A 423 23.75 18.55 -17.93
C LEU A 423 22.69 19.65 -18.13
N GLY A 424 21.75 19.79 -17.18
CA GLY A 424 20.74 20.86 -17.19
C GLY A 424 21.33 22.25 -16.96
N ARG A 425 22.48 22.35 -16.27
CA ARG A 425 23.16 23.60 -15.94
C ARG A 425 24.23 24.02 -16.98
N GLN A 426 24.51 23.20 -17.97
CA GLN A 426 25.54 23.44 -18.98
C GLN A 426 24.99 23.37 -20.41
N PRO A 427 24.23 24.38 -20.87
CA PRO A 427 23.68 24.42 -22.23
C PRO A 427 24.75 24.45 -23.32
N GLU A 428 25.88 25.07 -23.02
CA GLU A 428 27.03 25.16 -23.95
C GLU A 428 27.62 23.78 -24.28
N LEU A 429 27.76 22.92 -23.29
CA LEU A 429 28.26 21.56 -23.47
C LEU A 429 27.35 20.75 -24.43
N ARG A 430 26.03 20.95 -24.33
CA ARG A 430 25.05 20.29 -25.22
C ARG A 430 25.20 20.77 -26.66
N ARG A 431 25.45 22.08 -26.84
CA ARG A 431 25.64 22.66 -28.16
C ARG A 431 26.93 22.11 -28.81
N GLN A 432 28.05 22.20 -28.07
CA GLN A 432 29.34 21.72 -28.54
C GLN A 432 29.36 20.22 -28.85
N ALA A 433 28.76 19.38 -28.01
CA ALA A 433 28.65 17.96 -28.26
C ALA A 433 27.79 17.63 -29.50
N ARG A 434 26.74 18.42 -29.76
CA ARG A 434 25.89 18.28 -30.94
C ARG A 434 26.64 18.73 -32.22
N GLU A 435 27.37 19.82 -32.15
CA GLU A 435 28.20 20.34 -33.27
C GLU A 435 29.35 19.39 -33.60
N GLY A 436 29.96 18.78 -32.57
CA GLY A 436 31.03 17.77 -32.72
C GLY A 436 30.54 16.35 -33.01
N GLY A 437 29.22 16.10 -33.06
CA GLY A 437 28.67 14.76 -33.28
C GLY A 437 28.93 13.76 -32.17
N VAL A 438 29.31 14.23 -30.95
CA VAL A 438 29.66 13.39 -29.80
C VAL A 438 28.39 12.97 -29.03
N PRO A 439 28.07 11.67 -28.90
CA PRO A 439 26.88 11.21 -28.23
C PRO A 439 26.93 11.48 -26.73
N ILE A 440 25.77 11.98 -26.14
CA ILE A 440 25.66 12.25 -24.73
C ILE A 440 24.85 11.17 -24.07
N HIS A 441 25.44 10.45 -23.11
CA HIS A 441 24.78 9.50 -22.23
C HIS A 441 24.49 10.10 -20.86
N VAL A 442 23.20 10.10 -20.46
CA VAL A 442 22.75 10.70 -19.20
C VAL A 442 22.44 9.61 -18.18
N ILE A 443 23.04 9.72 -16.99
CA ILE A 443 22.72 8.86 -15.84
C ILE A 443 21.92 9.63 -14.79
N LYS A 444 21.04 8.89 -14.07
CA LYS A 444 20.13 9.50 -13.08
C LYS A 444 20.79 9.73 -11.71
N ALA A 445 21.76 8.91 -11.35
CA ALA A 445 22.50 9.00 -10.08
C ALA A 445 23.95 8.55 -10.25
N ASP A 446 24.86 9.12 -9.44
CA ASP A 446 26.29 8.81 -9.43
C ASP A 446 26.57 7.52 -8.66
N SER A 447 26.08 6.38 -9.17
CA SER A 447 26.31 5.07 -8.57
C SER A 447 27.08 4.15 -9.50
N LEU A 448 27.96 3.34 -8.93
CA LEU A 448 28.81 2.40 -9.68
C LEU A 448 28.01 1.51 -10.66
N PRO A 449 26.83 0.92 -10.27
CA PRO A 449 26.05 0.11 -11.21
C PRO A 449 25.46 0.88 -12.40
N GLN A 450 25.15 2.17 -12.23
CA GLN A 450 24.63 2.99 -13.34
C GLN A 450 25.75 3.38 -14.31
N VAL A 451 26.91 3.72 -13.77
CA VAL A 451 28.10 4.02 -14.58
C VAL A 451 28.54 2.78 -15.36
N GLN A 452 28.57 1.60 -14.75
CA GLN A 452 28.90 0.33 -15.41
C GLN A 452 27.97 0.05 -16.58
N ARG A 453 26.66 0.13 -16.40
CA ARG A 453 25.67 -0.08 -17.49
C ARG A 453 25.81 0.94 -18.62
N ALA A 454 26.15 2.17 -18.29
CA ALA A 454 26.37 3.21 -19.28
C ALA A 454 27.64 2.92 -20.12
N LEU A 455 28.74 2.51 -19.46
CA LEU A 455 30.00 2.11 -20.14
C LEU A 455 29.80 0.89 -21.03
N GLU A 456 29.07 -0.13 -20.58
CA GLU A 456 28.76 -1.30 -21.41
C GLU A 456 28.04 -0.93 -22.71
N ARG A 457 27.07 -0.01 -22.63
CA ARG A 457 26.35 0.46 -23.83
C ARG A 457 27.25 1.24 -24.77
N LEU A 458 28.10 2.12 -24.23
CA LEU A 458 29.04 2.91 -25.00
C LEU A 458 30.08 2.03 -25.70
N LEU A 459 30.66 1.06 -25.02
CA LEU A 459 31.60 0.10 -25.58
C LEU A 459 30.95 -0.76 -26.67
N ARG A 460 29.70 -1.19 -26.51
CA ARG A 460 28.97 -1.93 -27.54
C ARG A 460 28.73 -1.09 -28.81
N HIS A 461 28.49 0.21 -28.65
CA HIS A 461 28.36 1.11 -29.79
C HIS A 461 29.71 1.38 -30.47
N HIS A 462 30.76 1.64 -29.71
CA HIS A 462 32.10 1.89 -30.21
C HIS A 462 32.70 0.70 -31.00
N ASN A 463 32.44 -0.53 -30.51
CA ASN A 463 32.92 -1.75 -31.22
C ASN A 463 32.08 -2.12 -32.46
N ARG A 464 31.00 -1.41 -32.76
CA ARG A 464 30.15 -1.60 -33.94
C ARG A 464 30.37 -0.54 -35.02
N SER A 465 31.05 0.54 -34.70
CA SER A 465 31.50 1.60 -35.61
C SER A 465 32.93 1.33 -36.10
#